data_e4f262f5b637c6300c0847e70c1ad49d
#
_entry.id   e4f262f5b637c6300c0847e70c1ad49d
#
_cell.length_a   1.000
_cell.length_b   1.000
_cell.length_c   1.000
_cell.angle_alpha   90.00
_cell.angle_beta   90.00
_cell.angle_gamma   90.00
#
_symmetry.space_group_name_H-M   'P 1'
#
loop_
_entity.id
_entity.type
_entity.pdbx_description
1 polymer ?
#
loop_
_entity_poly.entity_id
_entity_poly.type
_entity_poly.pdbx_seq_one_letter_code
_entity_poly.pdbx_strand_id
1 'polypeptide(L)'
;MMICVPVMGVAGMLPGLIGPPIANFLRGLNVHPWLVSVFSLLIPNTLYFCASMSAFVLGVNIVFGFLEEIGFLARVAYQFDGTLSKLGLQGKAVAPILMGFGCTIGSTTGTRVMDNWGQRMLTIIVAWAVPCGSIWSIIPVVSNMFFPVWGTALVVIGIFAYMVILMWIVSKVFGNKLVAEDQRSGMIMELPPYHKAHWGHILKEAWFKCRDMFMRAIKTVTLVSIIFWIFSYSPSGTVESSLLYKVGTAIEPVTKFFGLGWQTFMAFISGAFAKEAVLGTLNAVFAGQSNLADVAFHGYTGSVDTMALRGYMTQAISGAEALAFIFGVTFSVPCLMALSTTYRESHSLKWTVRTAAFYVGAALILSCIVYHVSALFIS
;
A
#
# COMPACT_ATOMS: atom_id res chain seq x y z
N MET A 1 -16.00 2.02 -9.50
CA MET A 1 -16.11 2.74 -8.22
C MET A 1 -17.50 2.74 -7.62
N MET A 2 -18.58 2.98 -8.36
CA MET A 2 -19.95 3.03 -7.81
C MET A 2 -20.41 1.75 -7.09
N ILE A 3 -19.93 0.57 -7.46
CA ILE A 3 -20.28 -0.70 -6.79
C ILE A 3 -19.48 -0.91 -5.51
N CYS A 4 -18.24 -0.42 -5.46
CA CYS A 4 -17.36 -0.62 -4.29
C CYS A 4 -17.79 0.22 -3.09
N VAL A 5 -18.29 1.44 -3.31
CA VAL A 5 -18.70 2.36 -2.24
C VAL A 5 -19.81 1.77 -1.35
N PRO A 6 -20.93 1.23 -1.88
CA PRO A 6 -21.96 0.64 -1.03
C PRO A 6 -21.46 -0.64 -0.30
N VAL A 7 -20.62 -1.46 -0.95
CA VAL A 7 -20.05 -2.66 -0.30
C VAL A 7 -19.13 -2.26 0.84
N MET A 8 -18.31 -1.23 0.65
CA MET A 8 -17.47 -0.68 1.72
C MET A 8 -18.30 -0.07 2.85
N GLY A 9 -19.39 0.60 2.53
CA GLY A 9 -20.33 1.16 3.53
C GLY A 9 -20.98 0.09 4.38
N VAL A 10 -21.51 -0.96 3.75
CA VAL A 10 -22.10 -2.11 4.48
C VAL A 10 -21.05 -2.85 5.31
N ALA A 11 -19.87 -3.07 4.75
CA ALA A 11 -18.78 -3.68 5.50
C ALA A 11 -18.36 -2.81 6.70
N GLY A 12 -18.41 -1.46 6.58
CA GLY A 12 -18.07 -0.52 7.66
C GLY A 12 -19.00 -0.59 8.87
N MET A 13 -20.20 -1.13 8.71
CA MET A 13 -21.12 -1.36 9.84
C MET A 13 -20.78 -2.62 10.65
N LEU A 14 -19.99 -3.55 10.09
CA LEU A 14 -19.66 -4.83 10.74
C LEU A 14 -18.97 -4.68 12.11
N PRO A 15 -17.93 -3.86 12.29
CA PRO A 15 -17.28 -3.69 13.59
C PRO A 15 -18.25 -3.13 14.64
N GLY A 16 -19.07 -2.14 14.26
CA GLY A 16 -20.07 -1.55 15.15
C GLY A 16 -21.22 -2.49 15.55
N LEU A 17 -21.60 -3.41 14.66
CA LEU A 17 -22.67 -4.38 14.92
C LEU A 17 -22.16 -5.60 15.71
N ILE A 18 -20.95 -6.06 15.45
CA ILE A 18 -20.40 -7.32 15.98
C ILE A 18 -19.56 -7.07 17.24
N GLY A 19 -18.82 -5.98 17.30
CA GLY A 19 -17.89 -5.67 18.40
C GLY A 19 -18.57 -5.53 19.76
N PRO A 20 -19.58 -4.63 19.92
CA PRO A 20 -20.24 -4.40 21.20
C PRO A 20 -20.92 -5.64 21.82
N PRO A 21 -21.70 -6.45 21.06
CA PRO A 21 -22.30 -7.65 21.65
C PRO A 21 -21.26 -8.68 22.09
N ILE A 22 -20.16 -8.87 21.34
CA ILE A 22 -19.06 -9.75 21.75
C ILE A 22 -18.38 -9.22 23.01
N ALA A 23 -18.11 -7.92 23.08
CA ALA A 23 -17.51 -7.30 24.26
C ALA A 23 -18.36 -7.50 25.51
N ASN A 24 -19.69 -7.28 25.40
CA ASN A 24 -20.61 -7.43 26.50
C ASN A 24 -20.73 -8.91 26.97
N PHE A 25 -20.77 -9.85 26.02
CA PHE A 25 -20.79 -11.27 26.28
C PHE A 25 -19.53 -11.75 27.02
N LEU A 26 -18.34 -11.36 26.54
CA LEU A 26 -17.07 -11.73 27.16
C LEU A 26 -16.84 -11.08 28.52
N ARG A 27 -17.30 -9.82 28.72
CA ARG A 27 -17.27 -9.17 30.03
C ARG A 27 -18.18 -9.88 31.04
N GLY A 28 -19.32 -10.38 30.59
CA GLY A 28 -20.22 -11.18 31.41
C GLY A 28 -19.62 -12.52 31.88
N LEU A 29 -18.64 -13.04 31.13
CA LEU A 29 -17.89 -14.26 31.49
C LEU A 29 -16.66 -14.01 32.39
N ASN A 30 -16.43 -12.78 32.86
CA ASN A 30 -15.24 -12.38 33.64
C ASN A 30 -13.91 -12.77 32.97
N VAL A 31 -13.87 -12.74 31.64
CA VAL A 31 -12.64 -12.99 30.87
C VAL A 31 -11.67 -11.83 31.01
N HIS A 32 -10.38 -12.15 31.00
CA HIS A 32 -9.32 -11.15 31.17
C HIS A 32 -9.45 -9.99 30.14
N PRO A 33 -9.29 -8.71 30.53
CA PRO A 33 -9.52 -7.54 29.66
C PRO A 33 -8.81 -7.59 28.31
N TRP A 34 -7.60 -8.16 28.23
CA TRP A 34 -6.86 -8.26 26.98
C TRP A 34 -7.51 -9.25 25.99
N LEU A 35 -8.10 -10.34 26.46
CA LEU A 35 -8.86 -11.24 25.58
C LEU A 35 -10.13 -10.58 25.05
N VAL A 36 -10.81 -9.79 25.88
CA VAL A 36 -11.97 -9.01 25.46
C VAL A 36 -11.58 -8.08 24.32
N SER A 37 -10.46 -7.34 24.41
CA SER A 37 -10.00 -6.44 23.36
C SER A 37 -9.64 -7.17 22.07
N VAL A 38 -9.00 -8.34 22.15
CA VAL A 38 -8.67 -9.15 20.95
C VAL A 38 -9.92 -9.61 20.22
N PHE A 39 -10.89 -10.17 20.93
CA PHE A 39 -12.07 -10.75 20.28
C PHE A 39 -13.12 -9.71 19.88
N SER A 40 -13.28 -8.61 20.62
CA SER A 40 -14.29 -7.59 20.34
C SER A 40 -13.82 -6.50 19.38
N LEU A 41 -12.51 -6.24 19.31
CA LEU A 41 -11.95 -5.16 18.50
C LEU A 41 -11.10 -5.70 17.34
N LEU A 42 -10.09 -6.53 17.64
CA LEU A 42 -9.14 -6.98 16.62
C LEU A 42 -9.83 -7.83 15.52
N ILE A 43 -10.64 -8.82 15.88
CA ILE A 43 -11.24 -9.73 14.88
C ILE A 43 -12.26 -9.02 13.99
N PRO A 44 -13.26 -8.26 14.51
CA PRO A 44 -14.20 -7.55 13.65
C PRO A 44 -13.53 -6.53 12.74
N ASN A 45 -12.52 -5.79 13.24
CA ASN A 45 -11.80 -4.82 12.44
C ASN A 45 -10.95 -5.46 11.34
N THR A 46 -10.29 -6.58 11.64
CA THR A 46 -9.54 -7.36 10.66
C THR A 46 -10.46 -7.91 9.55
N LEU A 47 -11.63 -8.42 9.92
CA LEU A 47 -12.63 -8.90 8.97
C LEU A 47 -13.15 -7.77 8.07
N TYR A 48 -13.47 -6.63 8.67
CA TYR A 48 -13.87 -5.42 7.94
C TYR A 48 -12.78 -5.00 6.94
N PHE A 49 -11.53 -4.92 7.40
CA PHE A 49 -10.40 -4.53 6.58
C PHE A 49 -10.21 -5.48 5.38
N CYS A 50 -10.25 -6.79 5.62
CA CYS A 50 -10.16 -7.79 4.56
C CYS A 50 -11.33 -7.71 3.57
N ALA A 51 -12.54 -7.47 4.04
CA ALA A 51 -13.72 -7.31 3.20
C ALA A 51 -13.64 -6.05 2.33
N SER A 52 -13.25 -4.92 2.92
CA SER A 52 -13.07 -3.65 2.22
C SER A 52 -11.99 -3.73 1.13
N MET A 53 -10.83 -4.30 1.48
CA MET A 53 -9.74 -4.57 0.52
C MET A 53 -10.18 -5.44 -0.63
N SER A 54 -10.92 -6.50 -0.33
CA SER A 54 -11.40 -7.45 -1.36
C SER A 54 -12.41 -6.81 -2.29
N ALA A 55 -13.29 -5.94 -1.77
CA ALA A 55 -14.24 -5.19 -2.58
C ALA A 55 -13.53 -4.22 -3.55
N PHE A 56 -12.49 -3.53 -3.07
CA PHE A 56 -11.68 -2.66 -3.92
C PHE A 56 -10.98 -3.44 -5.03
N VAL A 57 -10.34 -4.56 -4.68
CA VAL A 57 -9.64 -5.43 -5.63
C VAL A 57 -10.61 -6.04 -6.64
N LEU A 58 -11.82 -6.40 -6.22
CA LEU A 58 -12.87 -6.88 -7.13
C LEU A 58 -13.17 -5.82 -8.21
N GLY A 59 -13.37 -4.57 -7.80
CA GLY A 59 -13.61 -3.46 -8.74
C GLY A 59 -12.47 -3.26 -9.74
N VAL A 60 -11.22 -3.28 -9.24
CA VAL A 60 -10.03 -3.18 -10.09
C VAL A 60 -9.95 -4.35 -11.08
N ASN A 61 -10.17 -5.59 -10.63
CA ASN A 61 -10.12 -6.77 -11.50
C ASN A 61 -11.23 -6.76 -12.56
N ILE A 62 -12.43 -6.26 -12.25
CA ILE A 62 -13.51 -6.13 -13.25
C ILE A 62 -13.11 -5.14 -14.35
N VAL A 63 -12.57 -3.97 -13.97
CA VAL A 63 -12.15 -2.96 -14.96
C VAL A 63 -11.01 -3.47 -15.83
N PHE A 64 -9.98 -4.05 -15.24
CA PHE A 64 -8.86 -4.59 -16.00
C PHE A 64 -9.23 -5.81 -16.83
N GLY A 65 -10.06 -6.72 -16.30
CA GLY A 65 -10.58 -7.87 -17.05
C GLY A 65 -11.40 -7.43 -18.27
N PHE A 66 -12.19 -6.36 -18.12
CA PHE A 66 -12.91 -5.77 -19.24
C PHE A 66 -11.95 -5.21 -20.31
N LEU A 67 -10.94 -4.43 -19.92
CA LEU A 67 -9.95 -3.85 -20.83
C LEU A 67 -9.09 -4.91 -21.52
N GLU A 68 -8.80 -6.01 -20.83
CA GLU A 68 -8.08 -7.16 -21.36
C GLU A 68 -8.90 -7.92 -22.40
N GLU A 69 -10.15 -8.23 -22.07
CA GLU A 69 -11.02 -9.04 -22.92
C GLU A 69 -11.39 -8.34 -24.23
N ILE A 70 -11.61 -7.02 -24.24
CA ILE A 70 -11.85 -6.25 -25.46
C ILE A 70 -10.59 -6.09 -26.33
N GLY A 71 -9.40 -6.53 -25.87
CA GLY A 71 -8.13 -6.41 -26.59
C GLY A 71 -7.50 -5.01 -26.53
N PHE A 72 -7.97 -4.13 -25.65
CA PHE A 72 -7.40 -2.77 -25.48
C PHE A 72 -5.98 -2.83 -24.92
N LEU A 73 -5.73 -3.66 -23.90
CA LEU A 73 -4.41 -3.78 -23.27
C LEU A 73 -3.35 -4.28 -24.23
N ALA A 74 -3.69 -5.16 -25.19
CA ALA A 74 -2.76 -5.62 -26.22
C ALA A 74 -2.26 -4.49 -27.12
N ARG A 75 -3.15 -3.56 -27.47
CA ARG A 75 -2.78 -2.37 -28.30
C ARG A 75 -1.94 -1.38 -27.52
N VAL A 76 -2.27 -1.14 -26.27
CA VAL A 76 -1.47 -0.31 -25.38
C VAL A 76 -0.08 -0.92 -25.21
N ALA A 77 0.01 -2.24 -25.01
CA ALA A 77 1.28 -2.95 -24.91
C ALA A 77 2.14 -2.77 -26.16
N TYR A 78 1.55 -2.88 -27.35
CA TYR A 78 2.25 -2.68 -28.62
C TYR A 78 2.76 -1.23 -28.77
N GLN A 79 1.93 -0.23 -28.42
CA GLN A 79 2.32 1.19 -28.53
C GLN A 79 3.46 1.58 -27.59
N PHE A 80 3.48 0.98 -26.39
CA PHE A 80 4.52 1.27 -25.40
C PHE A 80 5.74 0.35 -25.47
N ASP A 81 5.75 -0.67 -26.34
CA ASP A 81 6.86 -1.62 -26.46
C ASP A 81 8.19 -0.93 -26.74
N GLY A 82 8.22 0.04 -27.68
CA GLY A 82 9.41 0.81 -28.00
C GLY A 82 9.96 1.65 -26.83
N THR A 83 9.09 2.11 -25.93
CA THR A 83 9.50 2.86 -24.73
C THR A 83 9.97 1.93 -23.62
N LEU A 84 9.27 0.82 -23.43
CA LEU A 84 9.61 -0.17 -22.41
C LEU A 84 10.85 -0.98 -22.78
N SER A 85 11.12 -1.21 -24.05
CA SER A 85 12.34 -1.89 -24.50
C SER A 85 13.60 -1.10 -24.12
N LYS A 86 13.54 0.25 -24.07
CA LYS A 86 14.63 1.09 -23.54
C LYS A 86 14.87 0.87 -22.04
N LEU A 87 13.84 0.42 -21.32
CA LEU A 87 13.92 0.01 -19.92
C LEU A 87 14.24 -1.49 -19.78
N GLY A 88 14.54 -2.21 -20.86
CA GLY A 88 14.79 -3.65 -20.83
C GLY A 88 13.56 -4.50 -20.53
N LEU A 89 12.37 -3.93 -20.64
CA LEU A 89 11.07 -4.58 -20.44
C LEU A 89 10.39 -4.86 -21.79
N GLN A 90 9.59 -5.91 -21.84
CA GLN A 90 8.73 -6.20 -22.99
C GLN A 90 7.44 -5.36 -22.91
N GLY A 91 6.80 -5.06 -24.03
CA GLY A 91 5.51 -4.35 -24.06
C GLY A 91 4.41 -4.99 -23.23
N LYS A 92 4.42 -6.32 -23.08
CA LYS A 92 3.50 -7.05 -22.20
C LYS A 92 3.55 -6.57 -20.72
N ALA A 93 4.65 -5.92 -20.29
CA ALA A 93 4.81 -5.38 -18.95
C ALA A 93 3.88 -4.19 -18.65
N VAL A 94 3.35 -3.51 -19.68
CA VAL A 94 2.42 -2.39 -19.51
C VAL A 94 1.21 -2.78 -18.68
N ALA A 95 0.59 -3.92 -18.96
CA ALA A 95 -0.62 -4.34 -18.26
C ALA A 95 -0.38 -4.53 -16.74
N PRO A 96 0.62 -5.31 -16.28
CA PRO A 96 0.99 -5.38 -14.87
C PRO A 96 1.34 -4.02 -14.26
N ILE A 97 2.09 -3.16 -14.95
CA ILE A 97 2.47 -1.84 -14.44
C ILE A 97 1.23 -0.97 -14.23
N LEU A 98 0.31 -0.93 -15.19
CA LEU A 98 -0.96 -0.19 -15.04
C LEU A 98 -1.82 -0.75 -13.92
N MET A 99 -1.88 -2.07 -13.74
CA MET A 99 -2.57 -2.68 -12.60
C MET A 99 -1.97 -2.24 -11.26
N GLY A 100 -0.68 -1.87 -11.23
CA GLY A 100 0.02 -1.34 -10.06
C GLY A 100 -0.62 -0.09 -9.47
N PHE A 101 -1.19 0.79 -10.29
CA PHE A 101 -1.94 1.97 -9.81
C PHE A 101 -3.18 1.59 -9.01
N GLY A 102 -3.77 0.44 -9.28
CA GLY A 102 -4.85 -0.11 -8.46
C GLY A 102 -4.31 -0.86 -7.26
N CYS A 103 -3.60 -1.95 -7.51
CA CYS A 103 -3.10 -2.85 -6.46
C CYS A 103 -1.82 -3.56 -6.89
N THR A 104 -0.75 -3.41 -6.11
CA THR A 104 0.54 -4.06 -6.37
C THR A 104 0.43 -5.59 -6.34
N ILE A 105 -0.50 -6.17 -5.58
CA ILE A 105 -0.73 -7.62 -5.55
C ILE A 105 -1.26 -8.08 -6.91
N GLY A 106 -2.25 -7.37 -7.47
CA GLY A 106 -2.79 -7.62 -8.81
C GLY A 106 -1.72 -7.48 -9.88
N SER A 107 -0.93 -6.42 -9.79
CA SER A 107 0.24 -6.20 -10.65
C SER A 107 1.21 -7.38 -10.63
N THR A 108 1.63 -7.81 -9.44
CA THR A 108 2.57 -8.93 -9.28
C THR A 108 2.02 -10.24 -9.84
N THR A 109 0.74 -10.54 -9.62
CA THR A 109 0.11 -11.73 -10.22
C THR A 109 -0.09 -11.62 -11.73
N GLY A 110 -0.33 -10.41 -12.24
CA GLY A 110 -0.43 -10.12 -13.67
C GLY A 110 0.86 -10.37 -14.45
N THR A 111 2.02 -10.39 -13.77
CA THR A 111 3.30 -10.69 -14.42
C THR A 111 3.44 -12.13 -14.92
N ARG A 112 2.47 -13.00 -14.63
CA ARG A 112 2.41 -14.38 -15.20
C ARG A 112 2.32 -14.42 -16.72
N VAL A 113 1.94 -13.31 -17.35
CA VAL A 113 1.92 -13.15 -18.81
C VAL A 113 3.35 -13.12 -19.40
N MET A 114 4.38 -12.91 -18.56
CA MET A 114 5.78 -12.88 -19.00
C MET A 114 6.30 -14.28 -19.29
N ASP A 115 6.98 -14.42 -20.43
CA ASP A 115 7.50 -15.68 -20.93
C ASP A 115 8.72 -16.17 -20.13
N ASN A 116 9.58 -15.23 -19.68
CA ASN A 116 10.83 -15.52 -19.00
C ASN A 116 10.81 -15.08 -17.53
N TRP A 117 11.43 -15.86 -16.65
CA TRP A 117 11.56 -15.54 -15.22
C TRP A 117 12.25 -14.21 -14.98
N GLY A 118 13.31 -13.89 -15.73
CA GLY A 118 14.05 -12.62 -15.60
C GLY A 118 13.18 -11.41 -15.93
N GLN A 119 12.43 -11.46 -17.04
CA GLN A 119 11.47 -10.44 -17.45
C GLN A 119 10.34 -10.30 -16.41
N ARG A 120 9.84 -11.42 -15.91
CA ARG A 120 8.81 -11.44 -14.87
C ARG A 120 9.29 -10.76 -13.60
N MET A 121 10.50 -11.10 -13.12
CA MET A 121 11.07 -10.52 -11.92
C MET A 121 11.36 -9.03 -12.09
N LEU A 122 11.92 -8.61 -13.23
CA LEU A 122 12.16 -7.20 -13.52
C LEU A 122 10.85 -6.40 -13.55
N THR A 123 9.80 -6.94 -14.17
CA THR A 123 8.47 -6.32 -14.20
C THR A 123 7.89 -6.17 -12.79
N ILE A 124 8.03 -7.19 -11.92
CA ILE A 124 7.60 -7.10 -10.53
C ILE A 124 8.33 -5.97 -9.81
N ILE A 125 9.65 -5.89 -9.95
CA ILE A 125 10.46 -4.87 -9.29
C ILE A 125 10.05 -3.48 -9.78
N VAL A 126 9.87 -3.28 -11.08
CA VAL A 126 9.43 -2.00 -11.66
C VAL A 126 8.01 -1.63 -11.21
N ALA A 127 7.11 -2.60 -11.12
CA ALA A 127 5.74 -2.37 -10.67
C ALA A 127 5.65 -1.92 -9.19
N TRP A 128 6.65 -2.23 -8.37
CA TRP A 128 6.73 -1.71 -7.00
C TRP A 128 6.99 -0.20 -6.94
N ALA A 129 7.55 0.40 -8.00
CA ALA A 129 7.71 1.84 -8.10
C ALA A 129 6.38 2.58 -8.30
N VAL A 130 5.32 1.86 -8.70
CA VAL A 130 4.01 2.46 -8.96
C VAL A 130 3.23 2.61 -7.67
N PRO A 131 2.80 3.83 -7.31
CA PRO A 131 1.96 4.05 -6.13
C PRO A 131 0.62 3.33 -6.26
N CYS A 132 0.27 2.49 -5.29
CA CYS A 132 -1.01 1.77 -5.29
C CYS A 132 -2.19 2.66 -4.93
N GLY A 133 -3.41 2.16 -5.13
CA GLY A 133 -4.65 2.92 -4.89
C GLY A 133 -4.78 3.51 -3.48
N SER A 134 -4.27 2.82 -2.46
CA SER A 134 -4.29 3.30 -1.07
C SER A 134 -3.44 4.56 -0.88
N ILE A 135 -2.29 4.63 -1.55
CA ILE A 135 -1.42 5.82 -1.50
C ILE A 135 -2.13 7.04 -2.10
N TRP A 136 -2.89 6.85 -3.18
CA TRP A 136 -3.66 7.93 -3.79
C TRP A 136 -4.75 8.51 -2.88
N SER A 137 -5.17 7.80 -1.83
CA SER A 137 -6.06 8.34 -0.80
C SER A 137 -5.29 9.09 0.30
N ILE A 138 -4.07 8.67 0.61
CA ILE A 138 -3.23 9.27 1.66
C ILE A 138 -2.66 10.62 1.22
N ILE A 139 -2.13 10.68 -0.01
CA ILE A 139 -1.47 11.87 -0.56
C ILE A 139 -2.34 13.13 -0.42
N PRO A 140 -3.58 13.20 -0.93
CA PRO A 140 -4.38 14.42 -0.83
C PRO A 140 -4.78 14.73 0.62
N VAL A 141 -5.03 13.73 1.46
CA VAL A 141 -5.40 13.95 2.87
C VAL A 141 -4.26 14.63 3.61
N VAL A 142 -3.05 14.05 3.57
CA VAL A 142 -1.90 14.60 4.30
C VAL A 142 -1.41 15.90 3.64
N SER A 143 -1.35 15.97 2.33
CA SER A 143 -0.88 17.15 1.61
C SER A 143 -1.77 18.37 1.83
N ASN A 144 -3.12 18.22 1.80
CA ASN A 144 -4.05 19.33 2.02
C ASN A 144 -4.06 19.84 3.48
N MET A 145 -3.47 19.10 4.42
CA MET A 145 -3.31 19.60 5.80
C MET A 145 -2.25 20.69 5.87
N PHE A 146 -1.19 20.60 5.07
CA PHE A 146 -0.02 21.49 5.12
C PHE A 146 0.02 22.47 3.95
N PHE A 147 -0.50 22.09 2.79
CA PHE A 147 -0.36 22.86 1.56
C PHE A 147 -1.72 23.24 0.97
N PRO A 148 -1.80 24.40 0.28
CA PRO A 148 -2.97 24.73 -0.52
C PRO A 148 -3.13 23.76 -1.70
N VAL A 149 -4.28 23.79 -2.35
CA VAL A 149 -4.63 22.88 -3.49
C VAL A 149 -3.53 22.87 -4.57
N TRP A 150 -2.94 24.01 -4.90
CA TRP A 150 -1.83 24.09 -5.85
C TRP A 150 -0.57 23.39 -5.36
N GLY A 151 -0.26 23.47 -4.08
CA GLY A 151 0.86 22.75 -3.47
C GLY A 151 0.64 21.22 -3.54
N THR A 152 -0.59 20.76 -3.26
CA THR A 152 -0.95 19.35 -3.41
C THR A 152 -0.79 18.87 -4.86
N ALA A 153 -1.17 19.68 -5.86
CA ALA A 153 -0.96 19.35 -7.27
C ALA A 153 0.54 19.20 -7.61
N LEU A 154 1.39 20.08 -7.08
CA LEU A 154 2.85 19.98 -7.26
C LEU A 154 3.42 18.71 -6.60
N VAL A 155 2.93 18.32 -5.42
CA VAL A 155 3.32 17.06 -4.78
C VAL A 155 2.97 15.86 -5.65
N VAL A 156 1.76 15.83 -6.22
CA VAL A 156 1.32 14.77 -7.12
C VAL A 156 2.22 14.69 -8.37
N ILE A 157 2.51 15.84 -9.00
CA ILE A 157 3.42 15.91 -10.16
C ILE A 157 4.81 15.40 -9.77
N GLY A 158 5.32 15.80 -8.61
CA GLY A 158 6.61 15.34 -8.08
C GLY A 158 6.66 13.83 -7.88
N ILE A 159 5.58 13.24 -7.39
CA ILE A 159 5.45 11.78 -7.22
C ILE A 159 5.48 11.07 -8.58
N PHE A 160 4.75 11.58 -9.58
CA PHE A 160 4.80 11.01 -10.93
C PHE A 160 6.19 11.12 -11.56
N ALA A 161 6.85 12.26 -11.42
CA ALA A 161 8.20 12.47 -11.94
C ALA A 161 9.20 11.49 -11.27
N TYR A 162 9.14 11.36 -9.94
CA TYR A 162 10.00 10.43 -9.22
C TYR A 162 9.70 8.96 -9.54
N MET A 163 8.44 8.61 -9.73
CA MET A 163 8.03 7.27 -10.16
C MET A 163 8.75 6.88 -11.47
N VAL A 164 8.75 7.77 -12.48
CA VAL A 164 9.44 7.52 -13.76
C VAL A 164 10.95 7.38 -13.55
N ILE A 165 11.55 8.27 -12.74
CA ILE A 165 12.97 8.21 -12.40
C ILE A 165 13.30 6.89 -11.69
N LEU A 166 12.50 6.47 -10.72
CA LEU A 166 12.71 5.24 -9.97
C LEU A 166 12.57 4.00 -10.88
N MET A 167 11.60 3.99 -11.79
CA MET A 167 11.47 2.92 -12.79
C MET A 167 12.72 2.81 -13.66
N TRP A 168 13.28 3.95 -14.07
CA TRP A 168 14.53 4.00 -14.85
C TRP A 168 15.72 3.49 -14.02
N ILE A 169 15.87 3.93 -12.76
CA ILE A 169 16.94 3.46 -11.85
C ILE A 169 16.84 1.95 -11.64
N VAL A 170 15.66 1.45 -11.33
CA VAL A 170 15.39 0.02 -11.13
C VAL A 170 15.78 -0.79 -12.37
N SER A 171 15.35 -0.34 -13.54
CA SER A 171 15.68 -0.96 -14.81
C SER A 171 17.19 -1.02 -15.03
N LYS A 172 17.91 0.05 -14.75
CA LYS A 172 19.37 0.11 -14.93
C LYS A 172 20.13 -0.76 -13.93
N VAL A 173 19.67 -0.80 -12.66
CA VAL A 173 20.32 -1.57 -11.57
C VAL A 173 20.05 -3.07 -11.71
N PHE A 174 18.83 -3.46 -12.03
CA PHE A 174 18.39 -4.83 -12.05
C PHE A 174 18.29 -5.44 -13.46
N GLY A 175 18.03 -4.62 -14.49
CA GLY A 175 17.81 -5.07 -15.85
C GLY A 175 18.95 -5.92 -16.40
N ASN A 176 20.19 -5.43 -16.32
CA ASN A 176 21.38 -6.15 -16.81
C ASN A 176 21.70 -7.44 -16.04
N LYS A 177 21.18 -7.57 -14.81
CA LYS A 177 21.40 -8.76 -13.97
C LYS A 177 20.33 -9.83 -14.15
N LEU A 178 19.14 -9.43 -14.59
CA LEU A 178 17.96 -10.29 -14.70
C LEU A 178 17.67 -10.72 -16.11
N VAL A 179 17.97 -9.85 -17.09
CA VAL A 179 17.61 -10.06 -18.50
C VAL A 179 18.86 -9.95 -19.36
N ALA A 180 19.26 -11.05 -19.97
CA ALA A 180 20.34 -11.10 -20.94
C ALA A 180 19.97 -10.29 -22.21
N GLU A 181 20.95 -9.76 -22.93
CA GLU A 181 20.70 -8.90 -24.09
C GLU A 181 19.93 -9.59 -25.21
N ASP A 182 20.15 -10.87 -25.40
CA ASP A 182 19.45 -11.73 -26.36
C ASP A 182 17.97 -11.94 -26.03
N GLN A 183 17.58 -11.79 -24.76
CA GLN A 183 16.20 -11.91 -24.28
C GLN A 183 15.43 -10.57 -24.27
N ARG A 184 16.05 -9.48 -24.73
CA ARG A 184 15.43 -8.16 -24.88
C ARG A 184 14.76 -7.97 -26.24
N SER A 185 14.56 -9.04 -26.99
CA SER A 185 13.91 -9.00 -28.30
C SER A 185 12.51 -8.38 -28.20
N GLY A 186 12.19 -7.52 -29.16
CA GLY A 186 10.89 -6.88 -29.29
C GLY A 186 9.74 -7.90 -29.34
N MET A 187 8.58 -7.46 -28.94
CA MET A 187 7.39 -8.31 -28.88
C MET A 187 6.87 -8.56 -30.30
N ILE A 188 6.87 -9.83 -30.71
CA ILE A 188 6.08 -10.28 -31.86
C ILE A 188 4.73 -10.73 -31.31
N MET A 189 3.70 -9.91 -31.46
CA MET A 189 2.35 -10.25 -31.05
C MET A 189 1.36 -9.92 -32.17
N GLU A 190 0.56 -10.87 -32.53
CA GLU A 190 -0.61 -10.62 -33.37
C GLU A 190 -1.63 -9.81 -32.55
N LEU A 191 -2.07 -8.67 -33.09
CA LEU A 191 -3.07 -7.84 -32.43
C LEU A 191 -4.44 -8.51 -32.54
N PRO A 192 -5.05 -8.96 -31.44
CA PRO A 192 -6.36 -9.57 -31.50
C PRO A 192 -7.39 -8.55 -32.03
N PRO A 193 -8.39 -8.99 -32.83
CA PRO A 193 -9.50 -8.12 -33.21
C PRO A 193 -10.28 -7.71 -31.95
N TYR A 194 -11.01 -6.60 -32.03
CA TYR A 194 -11.89 -6.19 -30.93
C TYR A 194 -13.03 -7.19 -30.76
N HIS A 195 -13.14 -7.71 -29.55
CA HIS A 195 -14.23 -8.62 -29.18
C HIS A 195 -15.26 -7.91 -28.30
N LYS A 196 -16.50 -8.37 -28.35
CA LYS A 196 -17.52 -7.97 -27.38
C LYS A 196 -17.19 -8.63 -26.03
N ALA A 197 -17.22 -7.83 -24.96
CA ALA A 197 -16.93 -8.31 -23.62
C ALA A 197 -17.96 -9.37 -23.17
N HIS A 198 -17.49 -10.50 -22.70
CA HIS A 198 -18.31 -11.57 -22.11
C HIS A 198 -18.39 -11.38 -20.60
N TRP A 199 -19.34 -10.55 -20.16
CA TRP A 199 -19.51 -10.19 -18.76
C TRP A 199 -19.56 -11.38 -17.80
N GLY A 200 -20.14 -12.50 -18.21
CA GLY A 200 -20.17 -13.73 -17.41
C GLY A 200 -18.78 -14.27 -17.08
N HIS A 201 -17.85 -14.23 -18.05
CA HIS A 201 -16.47 -14.66 -17.87
C HIS A 201 -15.70 -13.69 -16.95
N ILE A 202 -15.80 -12.38 -17.24
CA ILE A 202 -15.13 -11.32 -16.46
C ILE A 202 -15.54 -11.40 -15.00
N LEU A 203 -16.83 -11.44 -14.70
CA LEU A 203 -17.34 -11.49 -13.34
C LEU A 203 -16.93 -12.77 -12.61
N LYS A 204 -16.98 -13.90 -13.28
CA LYS A 204 -16.56 -15.20 -12.71
C LYS A 204 -15.08 -15.20 -12.36
N GLU A 205 -14.23 -14.72 -13.27
CA GLU A 205 -12.79 -14.64 -13.05
C GLU A 205 -12.44 -13.64 -11.95
N ALA A 206 -13.03 -12.45 -11.98
CA ALA A 206 -12.85 -11.43 -10.93
C ALA A 206 -13.27 -11.95 -9.55
N TRP A 207 -14.37 -12.70 -9.47
CA TRP A 207 -14.82 -13.33 -8.23
C TRP A 207 -13.85 -14.38 -7.70
N PHE A 208 -13.33 -15.27 -8.55
CA PHE A 208 -12.34 -16.26 -8.14
C PHE A 208 -11.05 -15.62 -7.65
N LYS A 209 -10.54 -14.62 -8.37
CA LYS A 209 -9.35 -13.85 -7.96
C LYS A 209 -9.59 -13.15 -6.62
N CYS A 210 -10.75 -12.52 -6.44
CA CYS A 210 -11.15 -11.85 -5.20
C CYS A 210 -11.25 -12.83 -4.02
N ARG A 211 -11.94 -13.96 -4.19
CA ARG A 211 -12.08 -14.99 -3.15
C ARG A 211 -10.74 -15.56 -2.71
N ASP A 212 -9.86 -15.91 -3.67
CA ASP A 212 -8.54 -16.45 -3.36
C ASP A 212 -7.68 -15.43 -2.60
N MET A 213 -7.78 -14.16 -3.00
CA MET A 213 -7.11 -13.07 -2.31
C MET A 213 -7.66 -12.83 -0.90
N PHE A 214 -8.99 -12.85 -0.72
CA PHE A 214 -9.64 -12.69 0.57
C PHE A 214 -9.20 -13.77 1.57
N MET A 215 -9.19 -15.04 1.14
CA MET A 215 -8.77 -16.16 1.99
C MET A 215 -7.29 -16.08 2.40
N ARG A 216 -6.45 -15.49 1.55
CA ARG A 216 -5.03 -15.24 1.87
C ARG A 216 -4.87 -14.03 2.78
N ALA A 217 -5.63 -12.95 2.49
CA ALA A 217 -5.58 -11.72 3.25
C ALA A 217 -5.97 -11.96 4.71
N ILE A 218 -7.04 -12.70 4.99
CA ILE A 218 -7.45 -13.02 6.37
C ILE A 218 -6.29 -13.58 7.17
N LYS A 219 -5.59 -14.60 6.65
CA LYS A 219 -4.49 -15.25 7.38
C LYS A 219 -3.35 -14.29 7.67
N THR A 220 -2.92 -13.54 6.65
CA THR A 220 -1.76 -12.65 6.77
C THR A 220 -2.10 -11.41 7.60
N VAL A 221 -3.26 -10.79 7.35
CA VAL A 221 -3.68 -9.57 8.08
C VAL A 221 -3.95 -9.90 9.54
N THR A 222 -4.61 -11.02 9.85
CA THR A 222 -4.83 -11.43 11.25
C THR A 222 -3.51 -11.64 11.99
N LEU A 223 -2.53 -12.32 11.37
CA LEU A 223 -1.22 -12.53 11.99
C LEU A 223 -0.53 -11.18 12.27
N VAL A 224 -0.51 -10.29 11.28
CA VAL A 224 0.10 -8.97 11.39
C VAL A 224 -0.63 -8.11 12.42
N SER A 225 -1.96 -8.14 12.45
CA SER A 225 -2.76 -7.40 13.42
C SER A 225 -2.48 -7.86 14.84
N ILE A 226 -2.30 -9.17 15.07
CA ILE A 226 -1.93 -9.71 16.38
C ILE A 226 -0.53 -9.21 16.78
N ILE A 227 0.44 -9.28 15.88
CA ILE A 227 1.81 -8.79 16.14
C ILE A 227 1.77 -7.30 16.46
N PHE A 228 1.10 -6.50 15.64
CA PHE A 228 0.98 -5.06 15.84
C PHE A 228 0.27 -4.72 17.16
N TRP A 229 -0.78 -5.51 17.51
CA TRP A 229 -1.49 -5.36 18.77
C TRP A 229 -0.58 -5.63 19.97
N ILE A 230 0.26 -6.67 19.93
CA ILE A 230 1.22 -6.98 21.00
C ILE A 230 2.20 -5.81 21.20
N PHE A 231 2.72 -5.23 20.14
CA PHE A 231 3.65 -4.09 20.20
C PHE A 231 2.97 -2.79 20.67
N SER A 232 1.69 -2.63 20.36
CA SER A 232 0.90 -1.44 20.65
C SER A 232 0.18 -1.52 22.01
N TYR A 233 0.07 -2.71 22.58
CA TYR A 233 -0.65 -2.91 23.85
C TYR A 233 0.01 -2.15 24.99
N SER A 234 -0.79 -1.31 25.66
CA SER A 234 -0.38 -0.56 26.82
C SER A 234 -1.28 -0.91 28.02
N PRO A 235 -0.72 -1.50 29.10
CA PRO A 235 -1.49 -1.83 30.30
C PRO A 235 -2.08 -0.61 31.01
N SER A 236 -1.41 0.54 30.92
CA SER A 236 -1.78 1.79 31.60
C SER A 236 -2.69 2.70 30.78
N GLY A 237 -3.04 2.33 29.54
CA GLY A 237 -3.90 3.13 28.69
C GLY A 237 -3.25 4.40 28.10
N THR A 238 -1.96 4.62 28.29
CA THR A 238 -1.21 5.74 27.71
C THR A 238 -0.28 5.27 26.61
N VAL A 239 -0.15 6.05 25.53
CA VAL A 239 0.76 5.72 24.39
C VAL A 239 2.20 5.61 24.87
N GLU A 240 2.60 6.40 25.86
CA GLU A 240 3.95 6.47 26.42
C GLU A 240 4.44 5.15 27.05
N SER A 241 3.52 4.33 27.54
CA SER A 241 3.87 3.03 28.15
C SER A 241 3.96 1.89 27.13
N SER A 242 3.57 2.13 25.87
CA SER A 242 3.65 1.13 24.81
C SER A 242 5.11 0.84 24.41
N LEU A 243 5.35 -0.41 24.02
CA LEU A 243 6.67 -0.81 23.52
C LEU A 243 7.02 -0.04 22.23
N LEU A 244 6.00 0.29 21.45
CA LEU A 244 6.09 1.06 20.23
C LEU A 244 6.65 2.48 20.47
N TYR A 245 6.18 3.16 21.52
CA TYR A 245 6.69 4.48 21.90
C TYR A 245 8.16 4.42 22.32
N LYS A 246 8.54 3.45 23.15
CA LYS A 246 9.92 3.30 23.63
C LYS A 246 10.88 3.03 22.47
N VAL A 247 10.48 2.17 21.52
CA VAL A 247 11.29 1.89 20.33
C VAL A 247 11.34 3.13 19.42
N GLY A 248 10.20 3.81 19.23
CA GLY A 248 10.12 5.00 18.39
C GLY A 248 11.03 6.12 18.88
N THR A 249 10.96 6.46 20.17
CA THR A 249 11.80 7.51 20.78
C THR A 249 13.27 7.13 20.84
N ALA A 250 13.62 5.85 21.01
CA ALA A 250 15.00 5.40 20.98
C ALA A 250 15.65 5.52 19.58
N ILE A 251 14.86 5.36 18.52
CA ILE A 251 15.33 5.45 17.13
C ILE A 251 15.20 6.89 16.58
N GLU A 252 14.46 7.76 17.24
CA GLU A 252 14.18 9.14 16.81
C GLU A 252 15.41 9.94 16.36
N PRO A 253 16.57 9.92 17.06
CA PRO A 253 17.74 10.69 16.63
C PRO A 253 18.25 10.25 15.24
N VAL A 254 18.03 8.98 14.87
CA VAL A 254 18.41 8.48 13.56
C VAL A 254 17.34 8.84 12.51
N THR A 255 16.06 8.72 12.86
CA THR A 255 14.96 8.96 11.91
C THR A 255 14.75 10.43 11.60
N LYS A 256 15.06 11.33 12.54
CA LYS A 256 15.07 12.80 12.31
C LYS A 256 16.04 13.22 11.21
N PHE A 257 17.16 12.51 11.05
CA PHE A 257 18.08 12.78 9.94
C PHE A 257 17.41 12.56 8.58
N PHE A 258 16.48 11.59 8.51
CA PHE A 258 15.69 11.32 7.31
C PHE A 258 14.42 12.20 7.18
N GLY A 259 14.23 13.17 8.09
CA GLY A 259 13.04 14.01 8.13
C GLY A 259 11.78 13.29 8.62
N LEU A 260 11.96 12.26 9.45
CA LEU A 260 10.85 11.49 10.02
C LEU A 260 10.95 11.55 11.54
N GLY A 261 10.03 12.28 12.19
CA GLY A 261 9.85 12.21 13.64
C GLY A 261 9.40 10.81 14.07
N TRP A 262 9.44 10.48 15.35
CA TRP A 262 9.03 9.15 15.83
C TRP A 262 7.58 8.81 15.45
N GLN A 263 6.66 9.78 15.41
CA GLN A 263 5.26 9.61 15.03
C GLN A 263 5.12 9.22 13.56
N THR A 264 5.76 9.98 12.67
CA THR A 264 5.73 9.74 11.23
C THR A 264 6.50 8.48 10.86
N PHE A 265 7.55 8.15 11.61
CA PHE A 265 8.28 6.90 11.42
C PHE A 265 7.45 5.67 11.80
N MET A 266 6.65 5.75 12.88
CA MET A 266 5.73 4.68 13.24
C MET A 266 4.65 4.47 12.16
N ALA A 267 4.12 5.56 11.60
CA ALA A 267 3.20 5.48 10.47
C ALA A 267 3.88 4.93 9.20
N PHE A 268 5.15 5.25 8.98
CA PHE A 268 5.95 4.67 7.88
C PHE A 268 6.10 3.15 8.02
N ILE A 269 6.40 2.66 9.23
CA ILE A 269 6.48 1.22 9.51
C ILE A 269 5.12 0.56 9.31
N SER A 270 4.04 1.15 9.83
CA SER A 270 2.69 0.61 9.64
C SER A 270 2.31 0.50 8.16
N GLY A 271 2.78 1.43 7.34
CA GLY A 271 2.62 1.42 5.88
C GLY A 271 3.34 0.25 5.19
N ALA A 272 4.41 -0.29 5.76
CA ALA A 272 5.05 -1.49 5.26
C ALA A 272 4.21 -2.76 5.50
N PHE A 273 3.39 -2.76 6.54
CA PHE A 273 2.44 -3.84 6.79
C PHE A 273 1.19 -3.70 5.89
N ALA A 274 0.56 -2.53 5.95
CA ALA A 274 -0.62 -2.18 5.16
C ALA A 274 -0.65 -0.67 4.92
N LYS A 275 -0.66 -0.24 3.67
CA LYS A 275 -0.66 1.21 3.33
C LYS A 275 -1.89 1.93 3.89
N GLU A 276 -3.02 1.24 3.95
CA GLU A 276 -4.28 1.76 4.49
C GLU A 276 -4.18 2.09 5.98
N ALA A 277 -3.36 1.35 6.73
CA ALA A 277 -3.19 1.57 8.16
C ALA A 277 -2.44 2.88 8.50
N VAL A 278 -1.80 3.51 7.52
CA VAL A 278 -1.01 4.74 7.71
C VAL A 278 -1.84 5.87 8.32
N LEU A 279 -3.01 6.18 7.74
CA LEU A 279 -3.87 7.25 8.24
C LEU A 279 -4.42 6.94 9.64
N GLY A 280 -4.79 5.69 9.89
CA GLY A 280 -5.23 5.25 11.20
C GLY A 280 -4.12 5.38 12.24
N THR A 281 -2.89 4.97 11.91
CA THR A 281 -1.73 5.11 12.81
C THR A 281 -1.41 6.56 13.09
N LEU A 282 -1.43 7.45 12.08
CA LEU A 282 -1.26 8.89 12.26
C LEU A 282 -2.31 9.42 13.23
N ASN A 283 -3.59 9.11 13.01
CA ASN A 283 -4.66 9.55 13.89
C ASN A 283 -4.46 9.05 15.33
N ALA A 284 -4.14 7.77 15.52
CA ALA A 284 -3.92 7.19 16.83
C ALA A 284 -2.75 7.84 17.60
N VAL A 285 -1.63 8.05 16.91
CA VAL A 285 -0.41 8.58 17.52
C VAL A 285 -0.55 10.07 17.84
N PHE A 286 -1.14 10.86 16.95
CA PHE A 286 -1.30 12.31 17.16
C PHE A 286 -2.48 12.65 18.09
N ALA A 287 -3.57 11.87 18.06
CA ALA A 287 -4.70 12.06 18.98
C ALA A 287 -4.44 11.51 20.40
N GLY A 288 -3.30 10.88 20.65
CA GLY A 288 -2.94 10.34 21.96
C GLY A 288 -3.84 9.17 22.41
N GLN A 289 -4.52 8.50 21.48
CA GLN A 289 -5.44 7.41 21.81
C GLN A 289 -4.67 6.12 22.18
N SER A 290 -5.05 5.54 23.29
CA SER A 290 -4.35 4.45 23.98
C SER A 290 -4.34 3.09 23.22
N ASN A 291 -5.17 2.90 22.21
CA ASN A 291 -5.29 1.68 21.43
C ASN A 291 -4.92 1.88 19.96
N LEU A 292 -3.62 2.02 19.70
CA LEU A 292 -3.09 2.19 18.34
C LEU A 292 -3.57 1.11 17.37
N ALA A 293 -3.66 -0.13 17.82
CA ALA A 293 -4.09 -1.24 16.96
C ALA A 293 -5.56 -1.11 16.54
N ASP A 294 -6.40 -0.63 17.44
CA ASP A 294 -7.82 -0.44 17.18
C ASP A 294 -8.04 0.69 16.16
N VAL A 295 -7.38 1.82 16.37
CA VAL A 295 -7.52 3.00 15.50
C VAL A 295 -6.80 2.83 14.16
N ALA A 296 -5.67 2.14 14.11
CA ALA A 296 -4.94 1.89 12.86
C ALA A 296 -5.79 1.11 11.83
N PHE A 297 -6.61 0.18 12.30
CA PHE A 297 -7.51 -0.58 11.42
C PHE A 297 -8.90 0.05 11.25
N HIS A 298 -9.30 0.96 12.16
CA HIS A 298 -10.53 1.75 12.02
C HIS A 298 -10.40 2.94 11.04
N GLY A 299 -9.21 3.42 10.76
CA GLY A 299 -8.98 4.61 9.94
C GLY A 299 -9.57 4.58 8.54
N TYR A 300 -10.12 3.44 8.11
CA TYR A 300 -10.81 3.29 6.82
C TYR A 300 -12.33 3.46 6.90
N THR A 301 -12.91 3.54 8.11
CA THR A 301 -14.37 3.66 8.28
C THR A 301 -14.93 5.07 8.07
N GLY A 302 -14.13 6.01 7.53
CA GLY A 302 -14.58 7.37 7.22
C GLY A 302 -14.76 8.28 8.43
N SER A 303 -14.38 7.83 9.61
CA SER A 303 -14.50 8.59 10.86
C SER A 303 -13.17 9.18 11.37
N VAL A 304 -12.12 9.21 10.53
CA VAL A 304 -10.95 10.04 10.84
C VAL A 304 -11.40 11.49 10.76
N ASP A 305 -11.53 12.14 11.90
CA ASP A 305 -11.77 13.57 11.93
C ASP A 305 -10.52 14.28 11.39
N THR A 306 -10.55 14.50 10.07
CA THR A 306 -9.44 15.14 9.35
C THR A 306 -9.17 16.57 9.84
N MET A 307 -10.18 17.24 10.41
CA MET A 307 -10.02 18.58 11.00
C MET A 307 -9.25 18.51 12.32
N ALA A 308 -9.60 17.58 13.20
CA ALA A 308 -8.89 17.37 14.46
C ALA A 308 -7.46 16.89 14.19
N LEU A 309 -7.28 15.92 13.30
CA LEU A 309 -5.96 15.41 12.89
C LEU A 309 -5.07 16.52 12.31
N ARG A 310 -5.64 17.39 11.48
CA ARG A 310 -4.94 18.57 10.95
C ARG A 310 -4.40 19.45 12.08
N GLY A 311 -5.24 19.77 13.07
CA GLY A 311 -4.84 20.61 14.21
C GLY A 311 -3.65 20.02 14.98
N TYR A 312 -3.67 18.72 15.25
CA TYR A 312 -2.58 18.02 15.95
C TYR A 312 -1.31 17.91 15.09
N MET A 313 -1.44 17.53 13.83
CA MET A 313 -0.28 17.34 12.94
C MET A 313 0.44 18.66 12.63
N THR A 314 -0.29 19.74 12.34
CA THR A 314 0.32 21.05 12.03
C THR A 314 1.05 21.69 13.21
N GLN A 315 0.72 21.30 14.45
CA GLN A 315 1.44 21.72 15.65
C GLN A 315 2.67 20.85 15.94
N ALA A 316 2.66 19.59 15.53
CA ALA A 316 3.68 18.62 15.90
C ALA A 316 4.78 18.42 14.85
N ILE A 317 4.46 18.60 13.57
CA ILE A 317 5.42 18.38 12.46
C ILE A 317 5.43 19.56 11.49
N SER A 318 6.58 19.78 10.86
CA SER A 318 6.75 20.81 9.83
C SER A 318 6.22 20.33 8.46
N GLY A 319 5.94 21.28 7.56
CA GLY A 319 5.57 20.97 6.17
C GLY A 319 6.65 20.18 5.43
N ALA A 320 7.94 20.39 5.77
CA ALA A 320 9.05 19.63 5.21
C ALA A 320 9.04 18.17 5.66
N GLU A 321 8.74 17.89 6.93
CA GLU A 321 8.57 16.54 7.44
C GLU A 321 7.38 15.83 6.81
N ALA A 322 6.26 16.55 6.62
CA ALA A 322 5.08 16.01 5.95
C ALA A 322 5.38 15.59 4.51
N LEU A 323 6.15 16.39 3.75
CA LEU A 323 6.60 16.03 2.41
C LEU A 323 7.53 14.81 2.43
N ALA A 324 8.54 14.80 3.29
CA ALA A 324 9.45 13.66 3.43
C ALA A 324 8.68 12.37 3.75
N PHE A 325 7.68 12.45 4.62
CA PHE A 325 6.81 11.34 4.96
C PHE A 325 5.98 10.85 3.77
N ILE A 326 5.32 11.76 3.03
CA ILE A 326 4.50 11.41 1.85
C ILE A 326 5.36 10.66 0.82
N PHE A 327 6.53 11.20 0.46
CA PHE A 327 7.42 10.57 -0.51
C PHE A 327 7.99 9.25 0.02
N GLY A 328 8.42 9.20 1.28
CA GLY A 328 8.93 8.00 1.91
C GLY A 328 7.92 6.86 1.94
N VAL A 329 6.71 7.11 2.42
CA VAL A 329 5.64 6.10 2.46
C VAL A 329 5.26 5.65 1.06
N THR A 330 5.18 6.58 0.10
CA THR A 330 4.78 6.27 -1.27
C THR A 330 5.70 5.24 -1.91
N PHE A 331 7.01 5.43 -1.82
CA PHE A 331 8.02 4.62 -2.49
C PHE A 331 8.69 3.56 -1.60
N SER A 332 8.20 3.34 -0.39
CA SER A 332 8.60 2.22 0.47
C SER A 332 8.02 0.89 -0.03
N VAL A 333 8.37 -0.20 0.64
CA VAL A 333 7.75 -1.53 0.39
C VAL A 333 6.24 -1.39 0.29
N PRO A 334 5.59 -1.93 -0.76
CA PRO A 334 4.17 -1.68 -0.99
C PRO A 334 3.29 -2.16 0.18
N CYS A 335 3.31 -3.42 0.50
CA CYS A 335 2.68 -3.99 1.70
C CYS A 335 3.16 -5.43 1.90
N LEU A 336 2.97 -5.99 3.09
CA LEU A 336 3.39 -7.35 3.40
C LEU A 336 2.71 -8.40 2.50
N MET A 337 1.47 -8.15 2.09
CA MET A 337 0.75 -9.01 1.14
C MET A 337 1.42 -9.00 -0.24
N ALA A 338 1.84 -7.84 -0.74
CA ALA A 338 2.58 -7.74 -1.99
C ALA A 338 3.95 -8.42 -1.90
N LEU A 339 4.63 -8.30 -0.76
CA LEU A 339 5.89 -8.99 -0.49
C LEU A 339 5.72 -10.52 -0.54
N SER A 340 4.69 -11.04 0.15
CA SER A 340 4.34 -12.47 0.13
C SER A 340 4.00 -12.96 -1.27
N THR A 341 3.26 -12.16 -2.05
CA THR A 341 2.90 -12.48 -3.43
C THR A 341 4.14 -12.46 -4.32
N THR A 342 5.03 -11.49 -4.15
CA THR A 342 6.31 -11.43 -4.87
C THR A 342 7.17 -12.66 -4.62
N TYR A 343 7.27 -13.12 -3.37
CA TYR A 343 7.97 -14.36 -3.05
C TYR A 343 7.36 -15.58 -3.77
N ARG A 344 6.04 -15.68 -3.79
CA ARG A 344 5.34 -16.79 -4.45
C ARG A 344 5.49 -16.77 -5.97
N GLU A 345 5.48 -15.59 -6.58
CA GLU A 345 5.61 -15.45 -8.04
C GLU A 345 7.08 -15.54 -8.49
N SER A 346 8.03 -15.13 -7.66
CA SER A 346 9.46 -15.20 -7.98
C SER A 346 10.09 -16.54 -7.63
N HIS A 347 9.51 -17.31 -6.69
CA HIS A 347 10.07 -18.51 -6.08
C HIS A 347 11.49 -18.31 -5.52
N SER A 348 11.86 -17.05 -5.18
CA SER A 348 13.19 -16.69 -4.72
C SER A 348 13.16 -15.71 -3.55
N LEU A 349 13.44 -16.21 -2.34
CA LEU A 349 13.56 -15.39 -1.15
C LEU A 349 14.67 -14.34 -1.31
N LYS A 350 15.80 -14.73 -1.93
CA LYS A 350 16.94 -13.85 -2.15
C LYS A 350 16.58 -12.60 -2.95
N TRP A 351 15.84 -12.74 -4.03
CA TRP A 351 15.41 -11.61 -4.87
C TRP A 351 14.31 -10.79 -4.20
N THR A 352 13.38 -11.43 -3.50
CA THR A 352 12.33 -10.73 -2.75
C THR A 352 12.94 -9.83 -1.66
N VAL A 353 13.89 -10.35 -0.86
CA VAL A 353 14.57 -9.58 0.19
C VAL A 353 15.43 -8.46 -0.42
N ARG A 354 16.14 -8.72 -1.53
CA ARG A 354 16.93 -7.67 -2.21
C ARG A 354 16.06 -6.54 -2.73
N THR A 355 14.90 -6.88 -3.30
CA THR A 355 13.93 -5.88 -3.77
C THR A 355 13.39 -5.06 -2.60
N ALA A 356 12.99 -5.70 -1.51
CA ALA A 356 12.49 -5.01 -0.32
C ALA A 356 13.56 -4.09 0.28
N ALA A 357 14.80 -4.57 0.44
CA ALA A 357 15.90 -3.76 0.95
C ALA A 357 16.21 -2.56 0.05
N PHE A 358 16.18 -2.74 -1.27
CA PHE A 358 16.36 -1.65 -2.22
C PHE A 358 15.28 -0.57 -2.05
N TYR A 359 13.99 -0.96 -1.96
CA TYR A 359 12.91 0.00 -1.83
C TYR A 359 12.89 0.70 -0.48
N VAL A 360 13.22 0.02 0.62
CA VAL A 360 13.38 0.68 1.93
C VAL A 360 14.53 1.70 1.88
N GLY A 361 15.67 1.31 1.32
CA GLY A 361 16.81 2.22 1.16
C GLY A 361 16.48 3.43 0.27
N ALA A 362 15.85 3.19 -0.89
CA ALA A 362 15.44 4.25 -1.80
C ALA A 362 14.43 5.20 -1.16
N ALA A 363 13.46 4.69 -0.39
CA ALA A 363 12.48 5.48 0.32
C ALA A 363 13.13 6.38 1.39
N LEU A 364 14.04 5.85 2.19
CA LEU A 364 14.75 6.62 3.22
C LEU A 364 15.67 7.70 2.59
N ILE A 365 16.40 7.36 1.54
CA ILE A 365 17.23 8.33 0.81
C ILE A 365 16.35 9.44 0.22
N LEU A 366 15.23 9.08 -0.39
CA LEU A 366 14.28 10.05 -0.93
C LEU A 366 13.70 10.95 0.15
N SER A 367 13.25 10.39 1.29
CA SER A 367 12.76 11.17 2.43
C SER A 367 13.83 12.17 2.90
N CYS A 368 15.09 11.74 3.02
CA CYS A 368 16.20 12.60 3.40
C CYS A 368 16.39 13.75 2.41
N ILE A 369 16.43 13.46 1.10
CA ILE A 369 16.60 14.47 0.06
C ILE A 369 15.44 15.47 0.09
N VAL A 370 14.21 14.96 0.11
CA VAL A 370 13.00 15.79 0.12
C VAL A 370 12.95 16.67 1.36
N TYR A 371 13.29 16.12 2.54
CA TYR A 371 13.34 16.87 3.78
C TYR A 371 14.31 18.05 3.71
N HIS A 372 15.58 17.78 3.37
CA HIS A 372 16.61 18.82 3.32
C HIS A 372 16.37 19.85 2.23
N VAL A 373 15.85 19.44 1.06
CA VAL A 373 15.49 20.38 0.00
C VAL A 373 14.29 21.21 0.39
N SER A 374 13.22 20.61 0.92
CA SER A 374 12.01 21.35 1.31
C SER A 374 12.23 22.24 2.50
N ALA A 375 13.11 21.89 3.43
CA ALA A 375 13.47 22.73 4.57
C ALA A 375 14.13 24.06 4.14
N LEU A 376 14.78 24.10 2.97
CA LEU A 376 15.37 25.34 2.41
C LEU A 376 14.29 26.30 1.84
N PHE A 377 13.12 25.78 1.46
CA PHE A 377 12.06 26.57 0.83
C PHE A 377 10.84 26.83 1.72
N ILE A 378 10.65 26.04 2.77
CA ILE A 378 9.44 26.03 3.61
C ILE A 378 9.79 26.37 5.08
N SER A 379 10.98 26.91 5.34
CA SER A 379 11.38 27.37 6.69
C SER A 379 10.60 28.60 7.16
#